data_0265f67a8b40e99fcbdf53e062f662f6
#
_entry.id   0265f67a8b40e99fcbdf53e062f662f6
#
_cell.length_a   1.000
_cell.length_b   1.000
_cell.length_c   1.000
_cell.angle_alpha   90.00
_cell.angle_beta   90.00
_cell.angle_gamma   90.00
#
_symmetry.space_group_name_H-M   'P 1'
#
loop_
_entity.id
_entity.type
_entity.pdbx_description
1 polymer ?
#
loop_
_entity_poly.entity_id
_entity_poly.type
_entity_poly.pdbx_seq_one_letter_code
_entity_poly.pdbx_strand_id
1 'polypeptide(L)'
;MIEYLVLISCIGFLLFLIPGRHRKYAAIIGWTFIVLALFIKLPEYFSENNFMYPVIAALSVPFLVITAKYLLAEDDRVIHLSRAAAVAFIIYAPFEYIPALGDWLIAVVVGQVIWILDLLQFNVTNTDWNIIARNGFRVEIILGCTGIQSIAIMIGVAAAVPTSLKQKCYAFLIIVPTIYILNLLRNVFVIISYTDQIFPYYPEIASNGEIGYESFFWAHNVIAELLALVCLVMIAYGLFTVIPRLGSFADDLYQIYYGEVKRVIYKDR
;
A
#
# COMPACT_ATOMS: atom_id res chain seq x y z
N MET A 1 4.10 7.69 -18.23
CA MET A 1 5.52 7.81 -17.73
C MET A 1 5.71 7.11 -16.39
N ILE A 2 4.85 7.34 -15.42
CA ILE A 2 4.91 6.71 -14.07
C ILE A 2 4.83 5.19 -14.16
N GLU A 3 3.91 4.66 -14.96
CA GLU A 3 3.74 3.21 -15.19
C GLU A 3 5.04 2.52 -15.64
N TYR A 4 5.79 3.16 -16.53
CA TYR A 4 7.09 2.62 -16.96
C TYR A 4 8.13 2.57 -15.83
N LEU A 5 8.13 3.55 -14.93
CA LEU A 5 9.03 3.54 -13.78
C LEU A 5 8.68 2.42 -12.81
N VAL A 6 7.38 2.24 -12.51
CA VAL A 6 6.91 1.15 -11.66
C VAL A 6 7.18 -0.21 -12.32
N LEU A 7 7.00 -0.32 -13.65
CA LEU A 7 7.35 -1.53 -14.39
C LEU A 7 8.85 -1.83 -14.34
N ILE A 8 9.72 -0.83 -14.51
CA ILE A 8 11.17 -1.01 -14.38
C ILE A 8 11.53 -1.43 -12.94
N SER A 9 10.89 -0.83 -11.94
CA SER A 9 11.06 -1.25 -10.54
C SER A 9 10.67 -2.73 -10.35
N CYS A 10 9.52 -3.13 -10.88
CA CYS A 10 9.05 -4.51 -10.85
C CYS A 10 10.06 -5.47 -11.50
N ILE A 11 10.53 -5.15 -12.71
CA ILE A 11 11.56 -5.95 -13.41
C ILE A 11 12.84 -6.02 -12.57
N GLY A 12 13.27 -4.91 -11.97
CA GLY A 12 14.43 -4.88 -11.08
C GLY A 12 14.29 -5.85 -9.90
N PHE A 13 13.15 -5.85 -9.23
CA PHE A 13 12.89 -6.78 -8.13
C PHE A 13 12.75 -8.23 -8.59
N LEU A 14 12.17 -8.51 -9.76
CA LEU A 14 12.12 -9.87 -10.32
C LEU A 14 13.52 -10.38 -10.66
N LEU A 15 14.36 -9.57 -11.28
CA LEU A 15 15.75 -9.92 -11.59
C LEU A 15 16.58 -10.12 -10.31
N PHE A 16 16.29 -9.39 -9.23
CA PHE A 16 16.94 -9.60 -7.93
C PHE A 16 16.71 -11.02 -7.38
N LEU A 17 15.57 -11.65 -7.65
CA LEU A 17 15.27 -13.01 -7.18
C LEU A 17 16.10 -14.07 -7.89
N ILE A 18 16.68 -13.77 -9.05
CA ILE A 18 17.57 -14.68 -9.78
C ILE A 18 18.94 -14.69 -9.08
N PRO A 19 19.41 -15.83 -8.59
CA PRO A 19 20.72 -15.93 -7.94
C PRO A 19 21.85 -15.50 -8.89
N GLY A 20 22.71 -14.59 -8.44
CA GLY A 20 23.83 -14.14 -9.29
C GLY A 20 24.58 -12.96 -8.68
N ARG A 21 25.79 -12.71 -9.24
CA ARG A 21 26.69 -11.63 -8.79
C ARG A 21 26.06 -10.22 -8.89
N HIS A 22 25.11 -10.04 -9.82
CA HIS A 22 24.51 -8.75 -10.13
C HIS A 22 23.18 -8.50 -9.42
N ARG A 23 22.66 -9.45 -8.61
CA ARG A 23 21.35 -9.31 -7.94
C ARG A 23 21.21 -8.04 -7.11
N LYS A 24 22.30 -7.60 -6.44
CA LYS A 24 22.30 -6.38 -5.63
C LYS A 24 22.01 -5.13 -6.46
N TYR A 25 22.55 -5.04 -7.68
CA TYR A 25 22.28 -3.91 -8.58
C TYR A 25 20.85 -3.93 -9.08
N ALA A 26 20.29 -5.10 -9.36
CA ALA A 26 18.90 -5.26 -9.73
C ALA A 26 17.94 -4.76 -8.62
N ALA A 27 18.22 -5.10 -7.35
CA ALA A 27 17.48 -4.58 -6.21
C ALA A 27 17.61 -3.05 -6.07
N ILE A 28 18.82 -2.49 -6.25
CA ILE A 28 19.04 -1.02 -6.21
C ILE A 28 18.22 -0.34 -7.31
N ILE A 29 18.21 -0.89 -8.52
CA ILE A 29 17.36 -0.40 -9.62
C ILE A 29 15.89 -0.43 -9.19
N GLY A 30 15.41 -1.56 -8.66
CA GLY A 30 14.05 -1.68 -8.16
C GLY A 30 13.68 -0.58 -7.16
N TRP A 31 14.49 -0.39 -6.12
CA TRP A 31 14.27 0.65 -5.12
C TRP A 31 14.38 2.07 -5.67
N THR A 32 15.32 2.32 -6.57
CA THR A 32 15.49 3.66 -7.18
C THR A 32 14.27 4.04 -8.00
N PHE A 33 13.77 3.15 -8.84
CA PHE A 33 12.66 3.47 -9.73
C PHE A 33 11.32 3.60 -9.00
N ILE A 34 11.09 2.87 -7.89
CA ILE A 34 9.88 3.10 -7.08
C ILE A 34 9.94 4.46 -6.36
N VAL A 35 11.11 4.86 -5.86
CA VAL A 35 11.29 6.18 -5.26
C VAL A 35 11.10 7.28 -6.30
N LEU A 36 11.67 7.15 -7.50
CA LEU A 36 11.45 8.11 -8.58
C LEU A 36 9.98 8.22 -8.98
N ALA A 37 9.26 7.10 -9.08
CA ALA A 37 7.82 7.11 -9.37
C ALA A 37 7.04 7.89 -8.31
N LEU A 38 7.39 7.74 -7.03
CA LEU A 38 6.77 8.48 -5.93
C LEU A 38 7.00 9.99 -6.05
N PHE A 39 8.22 10.41 -6.42
CA PHE A 39 8.53 11.84 -6.63
C PHE A 39 7.79 12.46 -7.83
N ILE A 40 7.61 11.71 -8.91
CA ILE A 40 6.88 12.20 -10.08
C ILE A 40 5.39 12.39 -9.78
N LYS A 41 4.84 11.61 -8.84
CA LYS A 41 3.44 11.76 -8.38
C LYS A 41 3.23 12.91 -7.39
N LEU A 42 4.25 13.59 -6.90
CA LEU A 42 4.11 14.65 -5.91
C LEU A 42 3.12 15.76 -6.31
N PRO A 43 3.12 16.29 -7.56
CA PRO A 43 2.17 17.33 -7.96
C PRO A 43 0.71 16.86 -7.84
N GLU A 44 0.42 15.59 -8.17
CA GLU A 44 -0.90 14.98 -8.06
C GLU A 44 -1.33 14.91 -6.58
N TYR A 45 -0.47 14.39 -5.69
CA TYR A 45 -0.76 14.32 -4.26
C TYR A 45 -0.99 15.69 -3.60
N PHE A 46 -0.25 16.73 -4.02
CA PHE A 46 -0.50 18.08 -3.54
C PHE A 46 -1.83 18.65 -4.04
N SER A 47 -2.24 18.34 -5.27
CA SER A 47 -3.53 18.78 -5.81
C SER A 47 -4.73 18.14 -5.11
N GLU A 48 -4.53 16.92 -4.58
CA GLU A 48 -5.54 16.16 -3.82
C GLU A 48 -5.52 16.47 -2.31
N ASN A 49 -4.73 17.44 -1.85
CA ASN A 49 -4.50 17.73 -0.44
C ASN A 49 -4.04 16.51 0.39
N ASN A 50 -3.38 15.55 -0.26
CA ASN A 50 -2.83 14.37 0.40
C ASN A 50 -1.39 14.63 0.84
N PHE A 51 -1.20 15.07 2.09
CA PHE A 51 0.11 15.43 2.63
C PHE A 51 0.94 14.23 3.11
N MET A 52 0.34 13.06 3.24
CA MET A 52 1.04 11.86 3.72
C MET A 52 2.09 11.40 2.70
N TYR A 53 1.76 11.33 1.42
CA TYR A 53 2.69 10.88 0.38
C TYR A 53 3.90 11.80 0.16
N PRO A 54 3.77 13.14 0.20
CA PRO A 54 4.93 14.04 0.23
C PRO A 54 5.90 13.77 1.38
N VAL A 55 5.40 13.48 2.58
CA VAL A 55 6.25 13.08 3.72
C VAL A 55 6.94 11.75 3.46
N ILE A 56 6.22 10.75 2.94
CA ILE A 56 6.80 9.46 2.55
C ILE A 56 7.87 9.64 1.46
N ALA A 57 7.61 10.49 0.46
CA ALA A 57 8.59 10.81 -0.58
C ALA A 57 9.87 11.42 0.00
N ALA A 58 9.76 12.39 0.91
CA ALA A 58 10.91 12.97 1.58
C ALA A 58 11.72 11.92 2.36
N LEU A 59 11.04 11.03 3.10
CA LEU A 59 11.67 9.94 3.86
C LEU A 59 12.24 8.84 2.97
N SER A 60 11.74 8.67 1.75
CA SER A 60 12.22 7.65 0.81
C SER A 60 13.64 7.90 0.31
N VAL A 61 14.13 9.16 0.32
CA VAL A 61 15.50 9.48 -0.09
C VAL A 61 16.54 8.92 0.87
N PRO A 62 16.55 9.25 2.18
CA PRO A 62 17.46 8.63 3.13
C PRO A 62 17.29 7.12 3.19
N PHE A 63 16.05 6.61 3.09
CA PHE A 63 15.78 5.18 2.99
C PHE A 63 16.52 4.56 1.80
N LEU A 64 16.43 5.13 0.59
CA LEU A 64 17.09 4.63 -0.61
C LEU A 64 18.60 4.62 -0.47
N VAL A 65 19.18 5.71 0.05
CA VAL A 65 20.65 5.85 0.22
C VAL A 65 21.17 4.78 1.18
N ILE A 66 20.52 4.60 2.33
CA ILE A 66 20.88 3.59 3.32
C ILE A 66 20.71 2.18 2.73
N THR A 67 19.57 1.90 2.11
CA THR A 67 19.26 0.61 1.46
C THR A 67 20.32 0.27 0.43
N ALA A 68 20.67 1.19 -0.49
CA ALA A 68 21.68 0.98 -1.51
C ALA A 68 23.06 0.70 -0.90
N LYS A 69 23.45 1.44 0.12
CA LYS A 69 24.72 1.22 0.87
C LYS A 69 24.82 -0.20 1.39
N TYR A 70 23.78 -0.69 2.07
CA TYR A 70 23.76 -2.02 2.67
C TYR A 70 23.58 -3.15 1.63
N LEU A 71 22.86 -2.90 0.53
CA LEU A 71 22.80 -3.84 -0.61
C LEU A 71 24.18 -4.01 -1.28
N LEU A 72 24.95 -2.92 -1.44
CA LEU A 72 26.31 -3.02 -1.97
C LEU A 72 27.23 -3.82 -1.06
N ALA A 73 27.00 -3.73 0.27
CA ALA A 73 27.71 -4.52 1.28
C ALA A 73 27.18 -5.97 1.40
N GLU A 74 26.15 -6.33 0.65
CA GLU A 74 25.50 -7.66 0.67
C GLU A 74 24.95 -8.04 2.06
N ASP A 75 24.43 -7.05 2.82
CA ASP A 75 23.84 -7.28 4.13
C ASP A 75 22.51 -8.08 4.00
N ASP A 76 22.45 -9.22 4.69
CA ASP A 76 21.32 -10.15 4.60
C ASP A 76 19.99 -9.51 5.01
N ARG A 77 19.99 -8.55 5.94
CA ARG A 77 18.78 -7.86 6.41
C ARG A 77 18.14 -7.06 5.29
N VAL A 78 18.94 -6.33 4.52
CA VAL A 78 18.43 -5.52 3.39
C VAL A 78 18.14 -6.40 2.17
N ILE A 79 18.83 -7.52 2.02
CA ILE A 79 18.48 -8.58 1.06
C ILE A 79 17.09 -9.16 1.38
N HIS A 80 16.77 -9.43 2.65
CA HIS A 80 15.45 -9.88 3.09
C HIS A 80 14.38 -8.82 2.83
N LEU A 81 14.66 -7.55 3.09
CA LEU A 81 13.76 -6.44 2.76
C LEU A 81 13.46 -6.36 1.26
N SER A 82 14.50 -6.50 0.42
CA SER A 82 14.33 -6.50 -1.04
C SER A 82 13.56 -7.73 -1.53
N ARG A 83 13.67 -8.87 -0.85
CA ARG A 83 12.84 -10.06 -1.11
C ARG A 83 11.38 -9.80 -0.79
N ALA A 84 11.08 -9.12 0.33
CA ALA A 84 9.72 -8.72 0.67
C ALA A 84 9.09 -7.86 -0.43
N ALA A 85 9.82 -6.86 -0.92
CA ALA A 85 9.38 -6.01 -2.02
C ALA A 85 9.16 -6.82 -3.31
N ALA A 86 10.09 -7.71 -3.66
CA ALA A 86 9.97 -8.55 -4.85
C ALA A 86 8.71 -9.43 -4.80
N VAL A 87 8.42 -10.07 -3.66
CA VAL A 87 7.21 -10.88 -3.50
C VAL A 87 5.95 -10.03 -3.59
N ALA A 88 5.95 -8.84 -2.99
CA ALA A 88 4.83 -7.91 -3.09
C ALA A 88 4.55 -7.55 -4.57
N PHE A 89 5.59 -7.25 -5.35
CA PHE A 89 5.45 -6.96 -6.79
C PHE A 89 4.94 -8.16 -7.59
N ILE A 90 5.38 -9.38 -7.30
CA ILE A 90 4.87 -10.59 -7.98
C ILE A 90 3.35 -10.73 -7.79
N ILE A 91 2.84 -10.40 -6.61
CA ILE A 91 1.41 -10.49 -6.31
C ILE A 91 0.64 -9.35 -6.94
N TYR A 92 1.16 -8.11 -6.86
CA TYR A 92 0.45 -6.92 -7.29
C TYR A 92 0.50 -6.68 -8.81
N ALA A 93 1.67 -6.87 -9.44
CA ALA A 93 1.89 -6.51 -10.83
C ALA A 93 0.93 -7.17 -11.85
N PRO A 94 0.49 -8.43 -11.70
CA PRO A 94 -0.50 -8.99 -12.61
C PRO A 94 -1.81 -8.20 -12.66
N PHE A 95 -2.28 -7.68 -11.52
CA PHE A 95 -3.51 -6.89 -11.46
C PHE A 95 -3.33 -5.47 -11.99
N GLU A 96 -2.15 -4.90 -11.90
CA GLU A 96 -1.82 -3.57 -12.41
C GLU A 96 -1.59 -3.57 -13.92
N TYR A 97 -0.87 -4.58 -14.45
CA TYR A 97 -0.40 -4.57 -15.83
C TYR A 97 -1.19 -5.47 -16.78
N ILE A 98 -2.11 -6.31 -16.27
CA ILE A 98 -3.03 -7.11 -17.09
C ILE A 98 -4.45 -6.57 -16.85
N PRO A 99 -4.97 -5.67 -17.74
CA PRO A 99 -6.25 -5.00 -17.52
C PRO A 99 -7.39 -5.97 -17.17
N ALA A 100 -7.47 -7.10 -17.88
CA ALA A 100 -8.51 -8.09 -17.63
C ALA A 100 -8.51 -8.65 -16.18
N LEU A 101 -7.35 -8.74 -15.52
CA LEU A 101 -7.27 -9.17 -14.11
C LEU A 101 -7.60 -8.01 -13.15
N GLY A 102 -7.13 -6.80 -13.45
CA GLY A 102 -7.46 -5.61 -12.67
C GLY A 102 -8.96 -5.33 -12.69
N ASP A 103 -9.54 -5.27 -13.88
CA ASP A 103 -10.97 -5.02 -14.09
C ASP A 103 -11.83 -6.11 -13.44
N TRP A 104 -11.43 -7.39 -13.59
CA TRP A 104 -12.11 -8.50 -12.92
C TRP A 104 -12.12 -8.33 -11.39
N LEU A 105 -10.97 -7.99 -10.78
CA LEU A 105 -10.89 -7.80 -9.32
C LEU A 105 -11.74 -6.61 -8.87
N ILE A 106 -11.69 -5.49 -9.61
CA ILE A 106 -12.52 -4.32 -9.35
C ILE A 106 -14.01 -4.69 -9.42
N ALA A 107 -14.44 -5.38 -10.48
CA ALA A 107 -15.84 -5.78 -10.66
C ALA A 107 -16.32 -6.71 -9.53
N VAL A 108 -15.47 -7.65 -9.05
CA VAL A 108 -15.78 -8.51 -7.90
C VAL A 108 -16.00 -7.66 -6.64
N VAL A 109 -15.12 -6.70 -6.36
CA VAL A 109 -15.23 -5.81 -5.20
C VAL A 109 -16.48 -4.93 -5.30
N VAL A 110 -16.75 -4.33 -6.46
CA VAL A 110 -17.96 -3.53 -6.71
C VAL A 110 -19.22 -4.34 -6.43
N GLY A 111 -19.32 -5.55 -6.98
CA GLY A 111 -20.47 -6.42 -6.76
C GLY A 111 -20.69 -6.75 -5.28
N GLN A 112 -19.61 -7.02 -4.55
CA GLN A 112 -19.71 -7.31 -3.10
C GLN A 112 -20.05 -6.07 -2.27
N VAL A 113 -19.51 -4.91 -2.61
CA VAL A 113 -19.84 -3.64 -1.95
C VAL A 113 -21.32 -3.30 -2.16
N ILE A 114 -21.85 -3.43 -3.39
CA ILE A 114 -23.27 -3.24 -3.69
C ILE A 114 -24.12 -4.23 -2.89
N TRP A 115 -23.73 -5.50 -2.87
CA TRP A 115 -24.46 -6.52 -2.09
C TRP A 115 -24.51 -6.18 -0.59
N ILE A 116 -23.42 -5.67 0.02
CA ILE A 116 -23.40 -5.24 1.42
C ILE A 116 -24.31 -4.01 1.61
N LEU A 117 -24.28 -3.03 0.70
CA LEU A 117 -25.09 -1.84 0.76
C LEU A 117 -26.60 -2.20 0.66
N ASP A 118 -26.97 -3.13 -0.22
CA ASP A 118 -28.32 -3.65 -0.34
C ASP A 118 -28.78 -4.37 0.95
N LEU A 119 -27.90 -5.17 1.57
CA LEU A 119 -28.18 -5.82 2.84
C LEU A 119 -28.44 -4.80 3.98
N LEU A 120 -27.76 -3.65 3.93
CA LEU A 120 -27.96 -2.52 4.85
C LEU A 120 -29.17 -1.66 4.47
N GLN A 121 -29.93 -2.04 3.43
CA GLN A 121 -31.05 -1.27 2.87
C GLN A 121 -30.63 0.13 2.36
N PHE A 122 -29.40 0.25 1.95
CA PHE A 122 -28.79 1.49 1.45
C PHE A 122 -28.86 1.50 -0.07
N ASN A 123 -29.97 2.00 -0.60
CA ASN A 123 -30.24 2.00 -2.03
C ASN A 123 -29.21 2.83 -2.82
N VAL A 124 -28.44 2.17 -3.67
CA VAL A 124 -27.47 2.76 -4.58
C VAL A 124 -27.79 2.40 -6.02
N THR A 125 -27.31 3.18 -6.97
CA THR A 125 -27.39 2.87 -8.39
C THR A 125 -25.99 2.62 -8.95
N ASN A 126 -25.84 1.54 -9.71
CA ASN A 126 -24.60 1.31 -10.48
C ASN A 126 -24.74 2.04 -11.83
N THR A 127 -24.01 3.14 -11.98
CA THR A 127 -24.10 4.00 -13.20
C THR A 127 -23.10 3.61 -14.28
N ASP A 128 -22.05 2.89 -13.88
CA ASP A 128 -21.06 2.27 -14.78
C ASP A 128 -20.50 1.02 -14.08
N TRP A 129 -19.72 0.22 -14.81
CA TRP A 129 -19.21 -1.07 -14.30
C TRP A 129 -18.48 -0.98 -12.95
N ASN A 130 -17.87 0.18 -12.63
CA ASN A 130 -17.13 0.43 -11.39
C ASN A 130 -17.56 1.72 -10.65
N ILE A 131 -18.68 2.35 -11.03
CA ILE A 131 -19.18 3.59 -10.43
C ILE A 131 -20.48 3.36 -9.67
N ILE A 132 -20.45 3.64 -8.38
CA ILE A 132 -21.61 3.58 -7.48
C ILE A 132 -22.09 5.01 -7.23
N ALA A 133 -23.39 5.27 -7.44
CA ALA A 133 -23.99 6.59 -7.31
C ALA A 133 -25.18 6.58 -6.35
N ARG A 134 -25.33 7.69 -5.61
CA ARG A 134 -26.49 7.98 -4.75
C ARG A 134 -26.55 9.47 -4.44
N ASN A 135 -27.76 10.02 -4.30
CA ASN A 135 -28.00 11.43 -3.93
C ASN A 135 -27.26 12.46 -4.80
N GLY A 136 -26.97 12.15 -6.05
CA GLY A 136 -26.18 13.00 -6.96
C GLY A 136 -24.66 12.86 -6.83
N PHE A 137 -24.15 12.13 -5.84
CA PHE A 137 -22.73 11.84 -5.67
C PHE A 137 -22.36 10.51 -6.34
N ARG A 138 -21.10 10.43 -6.81
CA ARG A 138 -20.56 9.25 -7.50
C ARG A 138 -19.23 8.86 -6.86
N VAL A 139 -19.05 7.55 -6.65
CA VAL A 139 -17.79 6.96 -6.16
C VAL A 139 -17.31 5.94 -7.16
N GLU A 140 -16.13 6.16 -7.71
CA GLU A 140 -15.45 5.23 -8.58
C GLU A 140 -14.60 4.27 -7.74
N ILE A 141 -14.77 2.96 -7.95
CA ILE A 141 -13.92 1.93 -7.34
C ILE A 141 -12.79 1.61 -8.32
N ILE A 142 -11.56 1.91 -7.93
CA ILE A 142 -10.35 1.64 -8.70
C ILE A 142 -9.55 0.50 -8.07
N LEU A 143 -8.47 0.06 -8.70
CA LEU A 143 -7.63 -1.04 -8.20
C LEU A 143 -7.11 -0.77 -6.78
N GLY A 144 -6.77 0.48 -6.44
CA GLY A 144 -6.38 0.90 -5.08
C GLY A 144 -7.46 0.65 -4.03
N CYS A 145 -8.75 0.60 -4.43
CA CYS A 145 -9.88 0.33 -3.56
C CYS A 145 -10.16 -1.18 -3.34
N THR A 146 -9.36 -2.08 -3.93
CA THR A 146 -9.57 -3.54 -3.81
C THR A 146 -8.86 -4.17 -2.62
N GLY A 147 -7.90 -3.47 -2.00
CA GLY A 147 -7.05 -3.97 -0.92
C GLY A 147 -5.87 -4.84 -1.39
N ILE A 148 -5.74 -5.11 -2.70
CA ILE A 148 -4.67 -5.98 -3.24
C ILE A 148 -3.27 -5.45 -2.91
N GLN A 149 -3.07 -4.13 -2.87
CA GLN A 149 -1.79 -3.51 -2.52
C GLN A 149 -1.37 -3.87 -1.09
N SER A 150 -2.28 -3.69 -0.13
CA SER A 150 -2.02 -4.02 1.28
C SER A 150 -1.78 -5.52 1.48
N ILE A 151 -2.57 -6.37 0.80
CA ILE A 151 -2.39 -7.83 0.80
C ILE A 151 -1.00 -8.19 0.25
N ALA A 152 -0.62 -7.63 -0.89
CA ALA A 152 0.66 -7.90 -1.53
C ALA A 152 1.85 -7.50 -0.64
N ILE A 153 1.80 -6.30 -0.03
CA ILE A 153 2.83 -5.81 0.88
C ILE A 153 2.94 -6.73 2.11
N MET A 154 1.82 -7.09 2.75
CA MET A 154 1.85 -7.91 3.96
C MET A 154 2.28 -9.35 3.71
N ILE A 155 1.91 -9.94 2.56
CA ILE A 155 2.45 -11.26 2.15
C ILE A 155 3.94 -11.15 1.83
N GLY A 156 4.37 -10.06 1.18
CA GLY A 156 5.78 -9.77 0.95
C GLY A 156 6.58 -9.73 2.26
N VAL A 157 6.08 -9.01 3.26
CA VAL A 157 6.67 -8.96 4.62
C VAL A 157 6.73 -10.36 5.23
N ALA A 158 5.66 -11.15 5.18
CA ALA A 158 5.64 -12.52 5.69
C ALA A 158 6.64 -13.44 4.99
N ALA A 159 6.96 -13.15 3.70
CA ALA A 159 7.92 -13.89 2.89
C ALA A 159 9.37 -13.38 3.01
N ALA A 160 9.62 -12.28 3.73
CA ALA A 160 10.94 -11.68 3.89
C ALA A 160 11.95 -12.67 4.48
N VAL A 161 11.54 -13.39 5.52
CA VAL A 161 12.37 -14.33 6.26
C VAL A 161 12.02 -15.79 5.93
N PRO A 162 12.96 -16.73 6.09
CA PRO A 162 12.68 -18.16 5.93
C PRO A 162 11.60 -18.64 6.91
N THR A 163 10.54 -19.26 6.39
CA THR A 163 9.38 -19.71 7.15
C THR A 163 8.98 -21.15 6.77
N SER A 164 8.37 -21.88 7.72
CA SER A 164 7.78 -23.20 7.46
C SER A 164 6.46 -23.05 6.65
N LEU A 165 6.03 -24.15 6.01
CA LEU A 165 4.77 -24.17 5.28
C LEU A 165 3.56 -23.83 6.19
N LYS A 166 3.56 -24.33 7.43
CA LYS A 166 2.52 -24.02 8.41
C LYS A 166 2.45 -22.52 8.69
N GLN A 167 3.60 -21.87 8.89
CA GLN A 167 3.65 -20.42 9.10
C GLN A 167 3.14 -19.64 7.88
N LYS A 168 3.48 -20.09 6.66
CA LYS A 168 2.94 -19.48 5.44
C LYS A 168 1.42 -19.56 5.35
N CYS A 169 0.85 -20.74 5.68
CA CYS A 169 -0.61 -20.91 5.70
C CYS A 169 -1.28 -20.03 6.75
N TYR A 170 -0.75 -19.96 7.97
CA TYR A 170 -1.30 -19.07 9.00
C TYR A 170 -1.16 -17.59 8.61
N ALA A 171 -0.01 -17.17 8.06
CA ALA A 171 0.18 -15.81 7.58
C ALA A 171 -0.84 -15.47 6.48
N PHE A 172 -1.04 -16.36 5.52
CA PHE A 172 -2.05 -16.18 4.46
C PHE A 172 -3.46 -15.99 5.05
N LEU A 173 -3.86 -16.84 6.00
CA LEU A 173 -5.18 -16.78 6.64
C LEU A 173 -5.36 -15.52 7.50
N ILE A 174 -4.30 -15.00 8.10
CA ILE A 174 -4.36 -13.75 8.85
C ILE A 174 -4.42 -12.54 7.92
N ILE A 175 -3.64 -12.55 6.83
CA ILE A 175 -3.51 -11.40 5.94
C ILE A 175 -4.70 -11.28 4.99
N VAL A 176 -4.92 -12.30 4.16
CA VAL A 176 -5.79 -12.16 2.98
C VAL A 176 -7.25 -11.94 3.35
N PRO A 177 -7.91 -12.82 4.13
CA PRO A 177 -9.32 -12.61 4.44
C PRO A 177 -9.53 -11.38 5.32
N THR A 178 -8.62 -11.10 6.25
CA THR A 178 -8.77 -9.96 7.16
C THR A 178 -8.67 -8.64 6.41
N ILE A 179 -7.62 -8.44 5.60
CA ILE A 179 -7.46 -7.20 4.83
C ILE A 179 -8.60 -7.06 3.81
N TYR A 180 -8.99 -8.15 3.15
CA TYR A 180 -10.05 -8.13 2.15
C TYR A 180 -11.39 -7.70 2.77
N ILE A 181 -11.80 -8.29 3.89
CA ILE A 181 -13.05 -7.93 4.58
C ILE A 181 -13.00 -6.50 5.10
N LEU A 182 -11.91 -6.11 5.76
CA LEU A 182 -11.74 -4.74 6.24
C LEU A 182 -11.80 -3.71 5.10
N ASN A 183 -11.24 -4.04 3.94
CA ASN A 183 -11.30 -3.18 2.77
C ASN A 183 -12.71 -3.06 2.18
N LEU A 184 -13.49 -4.14 2.16
CA LEU A 184 -14.90 -4.08 1.76
C LEU A 184 -15.71 -3.16 2.70
N LEU A 185 -15.51 -3.32 4.01
CA LEU A 185 -16.17 -2.46 5.01
C LEU A 185 -15.73 -0.99 4.88
N ARG A 186 -14.44 -0.76 4.56
CA ARG A 186 -13.91 0.57 4.27
C ARG A 186 -14.64 1.22 3.09
N ASN A 187 -14.79 0.50 1.97
CA ASN A 187 -15.48 1.03 0.79
C ASN A 187 -16.95 1.35 1.11
N VAL A 188 -17.65 0.46 1.80
CA VAL A 188 -19.04 0.69 2.25
C VAL A 188 -19.13 1.94 3.13
N PHE A 189 -18.23 2.07 4.12
CA PHE A 189 -18.17 3.25 4.99
C PHE A 189 -17.94 4.54 4.21
N VAL A 190 -17.00 4.56 3.27
CA VAL A 190 -16.69 5.74 2.46
C VAL A 190 -17.88 6.13 1.58
N ILE A 191 -18.53 5.15 0.92
CA ILE A 191 -19.69 5.39 0.06
C ILE A 191 -20.86 5.97 0.87
N ILE A 192 -21.20 5.37 2.00
CA ILE A 192 -22.26 5.88 2.88
C ILE A 192 -21.94 7.29 3.35
N SER A 193 -20.74 7.49 3.85
CA SER A 193 -20.31 8.78 4.40
C SER A 193 -20.34 9.90 3.36
N TYR A 194 -19.84 9.62 2.16
CA TYR A 194 -19.79 10.61 1.09
C TYR A 194 -21.17 10.90 0.50
N THR A 195 -21.96 9.87 0.21
CA THR A 195 -23.26 10.08 -0.46
C THR A 195 -24.34 10.64 0.45
N ASP A 196 -24.24 10.46 1.77
CA ASP A 196 -25.12 11.05 2.79
C ASP A 196 -24.51 12.30 3.45
N GLN A 197 -23.33 12.74 2.99
CA GLN A 197 -22.66 13.95 3.48
C GLN A 197 -22.49 13.97 5.01
N ILE A 198 -21.97 12.87 5.59
CA ILE A 198 -21.89 12.68 7.05
C ILE A 198 -20.84 13.62 7.68
N PHE A 199 -19.78 13.99 6.93
CA PHE A 199 -18.66 14.79 7.42
C PHE A 199 -18.48 16.11 6.64
N PRO A 200 -19.46 17.03 6.63
CA PRO A 200 -19.37 18.30 5.89
C PRO A 200 -18.54 19.34 6.64
N TYR A 201 -17.36 18.96 7.16
CA TYR A 201 -16.56 19.81 8.03
C TYR A 201 -15.39 20.45 7.27
N TYR A 202 -15.15 21.75 7.55
CA TYR A 202 -14.02 22.51 7.01
C TYR A 202 -13.92 22.50 5.48
N PRO A 203 -14.97 22.93 4.76
CA PRO A 203 -14.99 22.92 3.30
C PRO A 203 -13.85 23.75 2.68
N GLU A 204 -13.39 24.80 3.36
CA GLU A 204 -12.28 25.65 2.91
C GLU A 204 -10.96 24.89 2.73
N ILE A 205 -10.78 23.78 3.48
CA ILE A 205 -9.57 22.95 3.43
C ILE A 205 -9.83 21.63 2.70
N ALA A 206 -11.00 21.06 2.90
CA ALA A 206 -11.32 19.69 2.52
C ALA A 206 -12.08 19.54 1.20
N SER A 207 -12.72 20.63 0.68
CA SER A 207 -13.61 20.51 -0.49
C SER A 207 -12.89 20.35 -1.83
N ASN A 208 -11.60 20.66 -1.89
CA ASN A 208 -10.84 20.64 -3.15
C ASN A 208 -11.52 21.40 -4.33
N GLY A 209 -12.36 22.39 -4.00
CA GLY A 209 -13.15 23.16 -4.97
C GLY A 209 -14.43 22.48 -5.46
N GLU A 210 -14.77 21.28 -4.99
CA GLU A 210 -15.97 20.54 -5.33
C GLU A 210 -16.96 20.52 -4.17
N ILE A 211 -18.24 20.80 -4.47
CA ILE A 211 -19.30 20.80 -3.45
C ILE A 211 -19.49 19.39 -2.89
N GLY A 212 -19.40 19.27 -1.56
CA GLY A 212 -19.61 18.02 -0.83
C GLY A 212 -18.38 17.08 -0.81
N TYR A 213 -17.28 17.44 -1.46
CA TYR A 213 -16.07 16.61 -1.46
C TYR A 213 -15.44 16.51 -0.05
N GLU A 214 -15.68 17.46 0.84
CA GLU A 214 -15.22 17.45 2.23
C GLU A 214 -15.62 16.18 2.96
N SER A 215 -16.81 15.64 2.71
CA SER A 215 -17.26 14.41 3.32
C SER A 215 -16.48 13.18 2.81
N PHE A 216 -16.11 13.18 1.53
CA PHE A 216 -15.22 12.16 0.97
C PHE A 216 -13.81 12.28 1.58
N PHE A 217 -13.27 13.49 1.65
CA PHE A 217 -11.94 13.74 2.22
C PHE A 217 -11.82 13.19 3.65
N TRP A 218 -12.77 13.54 4.52
CA TRP A 218 -12.73 13.07 5.91
C TRP A 218 -12.93 11.56 6.02
N ALA A 219 -13.88 10.99 5.27
CA ALA A 219 -14.16 9.56 5.32
C ALA A 219 -13.01 8.74 4.74
N HIS A 220 -12.51 9.12 3.55
CA HIS A 220 -11.53 8.36 2.80
C HIS A 220 -10.08 8.65 3.23
N ASN A 221 -9.66 9.94 3.19
CA ASN A 221 -8.26 10.32 3.37
C ASN A 221 -7.85 10.44 4.85
N VAL A 222 -8.81 10.61 5.76
CA VAL A 222 -8.49 10.75 7.19
C VAL A 222 -8.91 9.51 7.97
N ILE A 223 -10.21 9.25 8.08
CA ILE A 223 -10.73 8.21 8.98
C ILE A 223 -10.36 6.81 8.47
N ALA A 224 -10.62 6.53 7.18
CA ALA A 224 -10.38 5.21 6.63
C ALA A 224 -8.88 4.89 6.50
N GLU A 225 -8.04 5.87 6.15
CA GLU A 225 -6.57 5.67 6.08
C GLU A 225 -5.98 5.44 7.49
N LEU A 226 -6.38 6.24 8.49
CA LEU A 226 -5.91 6.05 9.86
C LEU A 226 -6.34 4.69 10.43
N LEU A 227 -7.60 4.30 10.21
CA LEU A 227 -8.10 2.99 10.64
C LEU A 227 -7.37 1.85 9.93
N ALA A 228 -7.13 1.98 8.62
CA ALA A 228 -6.36 0.99 7.86
C ALA A 228 -4.94 0.83 8.40
N LEU A 229 -4.26 1.94 8.73
CA LEU A 229 -2.93 1.91 9.35
C LEU A 229 -2.95 1.16 10.69
N VAL A 230 -3.91 1.45 11.57
CA VAL A 230 -4.06 0.75 12.86
C VAL A 230 -4.29 -0.74 12.64
N CYS A 231 -5.18 -1.12 11.71
CA CYS A 231 -5.44 -2.52 11.37
C CYS A 231 -4.19 -3.22 10.82
N LEU A 232 -3.41 -2.57 9.94
CA LEU A 232 -2.16 -3.12 9.40
C LEU A 232 -1.12 -3.35 10.51
N VAL A 233 -1.02 -2.45 11.48
CA VAL A 233 -0.13 -2.63 12.65
C VAL A 233 -0.58 -3.83 13.49
N MET A 234 -1.88 -4.00 13.73
CA MET A 234 -2.41 -5.17 14.45
C MET A 234 -2.13 -6.48 13.70
N ILE A 235 -2.32 -6.49 12.37
CA ILE A 235 -1.99 -7.65 11.53
C ILE A 235 -0.48 -7.96 11.59
N ALA A 236 0.37 -6.95 11.50
CA ALA A 236 1.83 -7.10 11.63
C ALA A 236 2.21 -7.71 12.98
N TYR A 237 1.59 -7.24 14.07
CA TYR A 237 1.78 -7.83 15.39
C TYR A 237 1.34 -9.31 15.45
N GLY A 238 0.18 -9.63 14.86
CA GLY A 238 -0.27 -11.02 14.71
C GLY A 238 0.72 -11.88 13.92
N LEU A 239 1.34 -11.32 12.87
CA LEU A 239 2.39 -12.02 12.11
C LEU A 239 3.65 -12.27 12.96
N PHE A 240 4.04 -11.37 13.82
CA PHE A 240 5.19 -11.55 14.71
C PHE A 240 4.96 -12.71 15.69
N THR A 241 3.72 -12.97 16.11
CA THR A 241 3.41 -14.13 16.96
C THR A 241 3.52 -15.46 16.20
N VAL A 242 3.13 -15.47 14.92
CA VAL A 242 3.19 -16.66 14.06
C VAL A 242 4.59 -16.90 13.49
N ILE A 243 5.29 -15.82 13.16
CA ILE A 243 6.63 -15.83 12.58
C ILE A 243 7.56 -14.97 13.47
N PRO A 244 8.04 -15.48 14.62
CA PRO A 244 8.86 -14.67 15.55
C PRO A 244 10.10 -14.04 14.90
N ARG A 245 10.67 -14.69 13.87
CA ARG A 245 11.80 -14.15 13.11
C ARG A 245 11.49 -12.82 12.41
N LEU A 246 10.21 -12.52 12.14
CA LEU A 246 9.82 -11.21 11.58
C LEU A 246 10.01 -10.09 12.61
N GLY A 247 9.72 -10.35 13.89
CA GLY A 247 9.98 -9.37 14.96
C GLY A 247 11.46 -9.02 15.04
N SER A 248 12.34 -10.04 15.11
CA SER A 248 13.80 -9.83 15.11
C SER A 248 14.27 -9.09 13.86
N PHE A 249 13.72 -9.46 12.70
CA PHE A 249 14.03 -8.78 11.43
C PHE A 249 13.60 -7.31 11.42
N ALA A 250 12.43 -6.98 11.98
CA ALA A 250 11.98 -5.60 12.12
C ALA A 250 12.91 -4.79 13.06
N ASP A 251 13.32 -5.37 14.19
CA ASP A 251 14.28 -4.75 15.10
C ASP A 251 15.64 -4.52 14.42
N ASP A 252 16.14 -5.50 13.69
CA ASP A 252 17.41 -5.42 12.96
C ASP A 252 17.36 -4.31 11.89
N LEU A 253 16.27 -4.17 11.15
CA LEU A 253 16.07 -3.09 10.20
C LEU A 253 16.01 -1.73 10.91
N TYR A 254 15.25 -1.64 12.00
CA TYR A 254 15.18 -0.42 12.80
C TYR A 254 16.59 0.03 13.25
N GLN A 255 17.41 -0.89 13.75
CA GLN A 255 18.78 -0.59 14.19
C GLN A 255 19.67 -0.08 13.04
N ILE A 256 19.53 -0.64 11.83
CA ILE A 256 20.27 -0.16 10.65
C ILE A 256 19.90 1.30 10.35
N TYR A 257 18.60 1.57 10.13
CA TYR A 257 18.16 2.89 9.69
C TYR A 257 18.35 3.95 10.79
N TYR A 258 17.99 3.63 12.03
CA TYR A 258 18.19 4.52 13.16
C TYR A 258 19.68 4.81 13.41
N GLY A 259 20.53 3.79 13.36
CA GLY A 259 21.97 3.93 13.52
C GLY A 259 22.62 4.85 12.47
N GLU A 260 22.22 4.71 11.20
CA GLU A 260 22.73 5.56 10.12
C GLU A 260 22.23 6.99 10.25
N VAL A 261 20.94 7.19 10.54
CA VAL A 261 20.38 8.54 10.76
C VAL A 261 21.06 9.22 11.94
N LYS A 262 21.24 8.51 13.05
CA LYS A 262 21.95 9.02 14.23
C LYS A 262 23.40 9.39 13.91
N ARG A 263 24.09 8.58 13.11
CA ARG A 263 25.48 8.85 12.69
C ARG A 263 25.59 10.14 11.89
N VAL A 264 24.62 10.42 11.01
CA VAL A 264 24.60 11.65 10.20
C VAL A 264 24.33 12.87 11.10
N ILE A 265 23.33 12.78 11.99
CA ILE A 265 22.95 13.91 12.87
C ILE A 265 24.04 14.27 13.89
N TYR A 266 24.76 13.26 14.41
CA TYR A 266 25.75 13.46 15.48
C TYR A 266 27.20 13.48 14.97
N LYS A 267 27.46 13.37 13.67
CA LYS A 267 28.81 13.43 13.09
C LYS A 267 29.40 14.84 13.07
N ASP A 268 28.56 15.86 13.18
CA ASP A 268 28.95 17.26 13.17
C ASP A 268 29.02 17.86 14.60
N ARG A 269 29.13 17.04 15.63
CA ARG A 269 29.43 17.42 17.01
C ARG A 269 30.66 16.68 17.51
#